data_685d5f2a2e9ca71f802a7569cab9c0b0
#
_entry.id   685d5f2a2e9ca71f802a7569cab9c0b0
#
_cell.length_a   1.000
_cell.length_b   1.000
_cell.length_c   1.000
_cell.angle_alpha   90.00
_cell.angle_beta   90.00
_cell.angle_gamma   90.00
#
_symmetry.space_group_name_H-M   'P 1'
#
loop_
_entity.id
_entity.type
_entity.pdbx_description
1 polymer ?
#
loop_
_entity_poly.entity_id
_entity_poly.type
_entity_poly.pdbx_seq_one_letter_code
_entity_poly.pdbx_strand_id
1 'polypeptide(L)'
;MIHTVHFLCPVNPSTVSLLQNNILSAIAQGATRINLHISSSGGDVTSGFTAYNFIKTLPIPVYCFNISNIDSIANAIFLAGTKRFANHGARFLLHPFQWNFGGMQSVDHERMREWVSSLDHDLDRLVSIFNEETVSAGHFTDWRELIRTSSILNPERAATLGLIEGIQEASIVEPNATWWINC
;
A
#
# COMPACT_ATOMS: atom_id res chain seq x y z
N MET A 1 -3.85 16.87 17.19
CA MET A 1 -5.13 16.23 16.78
C MET A 1 -4.81 15.05 15.86
N ILE A 2 -5.51 13.91 16.03
CA ILE A 2 -5.33 12.72 15.20
C ILE A 2 -6.51 12.64 14.24
N HIS A 3 -6.23 12.70 12.93
CA HIS A 3 -7.26 12.50 11.93
C HIS A 3 -7.21 11.07 11.38
N THR A 4 -8.38 10.47 11.16
CA THR A 4 -8.50 9.15 10.57
C THR A 4 -8.92 9.28 9.10
N VAL A 5 -8.19 8.62 8.21
CA VAL A 5 -8.52 8.54 6.78
C VAL A 5 -8.78 7.08 6.43
N HIS A 6 -9.94 6.79 5.85
CA HIS A 6 -10.31 5.45 5.40
C HIS A 6 -10.09 5.31 3.91
N PHE A 7 -9.16 4.44 3.51
CA PHE A 7 -8.91 4.04 2.13
C PHE A 7 -9.44 2.63 1.92
N LEU A 8 -10.72 2.52 1.55
CA LEU A 8 -11.45 1.27 1.45
C LEU A 8 -11.87 0.97 0.00
N CYS A 9 -10.93 1.03 -0.93
CA CYS A 9 -11.21 1.02 -2.36
C CYS A 9 -10.02 0.50 -3.18
N PRO A 10 -10.24 0.15 -4.46
CA PRO A 10 -9.14 -0.14 -5.38
C PRO A 10 -8.22 1.06 -5.58
N VAL A 11 -6.95 0.78 -5.90
CA VAL A 11 -5.95 1.78 -6.23
C VAL A 11 -6.13 2.23 -7.67
N ASN A 12 -6.43 3.50 -7.90
CA ASN A 12 -6.52 4.12 -9.22
C ASN A 12 -6.27 5.63 -9.12
N PRO A 13 -6.14 6.36 -10.24
CA PRO A 13 -5.84 7.80 -10.21
C PRO A 13 -6.84 8.62 -9.39
N SER A 14 -8.14 8.29 -9.47
CA SER A 14 -9.20 9.02 -8.75
C SER A 14 -9.13 8.80 -7.24
N THR A 15 -8.99 7.53 -6.80
CA THR A 15 -8.94 7.19 -5.37
C THR A 15 -7.65 7.70 -4.72
N VAL A 16 -6.53 7.70 -5.44
CA VAL A 16 -5.27 8.28 -4.96
C VAL A 16 -5.36 9.82 -4.87
N SER A 17 -5.99 10.49 -5.84
CA SER A 17 -6.25 11.93 -5.75
C SER A 17 -7.12 12.29 -4.55
N LEU A 18 -8.15 11.51 -4.25
CA LEU A 18 -8.99 11.69 -3.05
C LEU A 18 -8.18 11.46 -1.77
N LEU A 19 -7.31 10.45 -1.73
CA LEU A 19 -6.42 10.19 -0.60
C LEU A 19 -5.52 11.41 -0.32
N GLN A 20 -4.89 11.95 -1.36
CA GLN A 20 -4.04 13.13 -1.26
C GLN A 20 -4.82 14.35 -0.74
N ASN A 21 -5.98 14.62 -1.33
CA ASN A 21 -6.82 15.76 -0.94
C ASN A 21 -7.31 15.64 0.50
N ASN A 22 -7.75 14.47 0.95
CA ASN A 22 -8.23 14.25 2.31
C ASN A 22 -7.09 14.40 3.32
N ILE A 23 -5.90 13.88 3.04
CA ILE A 23 -4.73 14.03 3.93
C ILE A 23 -4.32 15.50 4.01
N LEU A 24 -4.21 16.21 2.89
CA LEU A 24 -3.87 17.63 2.89
C LEU A 24 -4.91 18.49 3.61
N SER A 25 -6.20 18.17 3.44
CA SER A 25 -7.28 18.84 4.16
C SER A 25 -7.22 18.57 5.66
N ALA A 26 -6.90 17.35 6.07
CA ALA A 26 -6.69 17.00 7.47
C ALA A 26 -5.51 17.79 8.08
N ILE A 27 -4.40 17.90 7.36
CA ILE A 27 -3.25 18.71 7.78
C ILE A 27 -3.63 20.18 7.91
N ALA A 28 -4.35 20.74 6.94
CA ALA A 28 -4.83 22.12 6.97
C ALA A 28 -5.78 22.39 8.16
N GLN A 29 -6.48 21.36 8.66
CA GLN A 29 -7.33 21.40 9.85
C GLN A 29 -6.56 21.10 11.16
N GLY A 30 -5.23 21.06 11.12
CA GLY A 30 -4.38 20.93 12.31
C GLY A 30 -4.10 19.48 12.72
N ALA A 31 -4.21 18.52 11.82
CA ALA A 31 -3.77 17.15 12.08
C ALA A 31 -2.27 17.13 12.44
N THR A 32 -1.93 16.48 13.53
CA THR A 32 -0.54 16.23 13.95
C THR A 32 -0.11 14.79 13.68
N ARG A 33 -1.07 13.94 13.32
CA ARG A 33 -0.88 12.57 12.86
C ARG A 33 -2.08 12.13 12.03
N ILE A 34 -1.84 11.32 11.02
CA ILE A 34 -2.89 10.61 10.28
C ILE A 34 -2.90 9.14 10.72
N ASN A 35 -4.07 8.62 11.07
CA ASN A 35 -4.32 7.17 11.11
C ASN A 35 -4.97 6.78 9.77
N LEU A 36 -4.23 6.07 8.93
CA LEU A 36 -4.69 5.61 7.63
C LEU A 36 -5.18 4.16 7.74
N HIS A 37 -6.48 3.96 7.72
CA HIS A 37 -7.12 2.65 7.73
C HIS A 37 -7.27 2.16 6.28
N ILE A 38 -6.67 1.01 5.96
CA ILE A 38 -6.58 0.51 4.59
C ILE A 38 -7.26 -0.85 4.49
N SER A 39 -8.11 -0.98 3.47
CA SER A 39 -8.55 -2.26 2.91
C SER A 39 -8.65 -2.08 1.39
N SER A 40 -7.79 -2.76 0.63
CA SER A 40 -7.68 -2.54 -0.82
C SER A 40 -7.24 -3.81 -1.53
N SER A 41 -7.88 -4.09 -2.66
CA SER A 41 -7.49 -5.15 -3.59
C SER A 41 -6.27 -4.80 -4.46
N GLY A 42 -5.65 -3.63 -4.28
CA GLY A 42 -4.66 -3.10 -5.21
C GLY A 42 -5.29 -2.47 -6.44
N GLY A 43 -4.58 -2.46 -7.56
CA GLY A 43 -5.07 -1.86 -8.81
C GLY A 43 -3.94 -1.27 -9.67
N ASP A 44 -4.06 0.01 -10.06
CA ASP A 44 -3.08 0.69 -10.90
C ASP A 44 -1.73 0.88 -10.20
N VAL A 45 -0.69 0.29 -10.79
CA VAL A 45 0.66 0.25 -10.20
C VAL A 45 1.27 1.65 -10.08
N THR A 46 1.11 2.48 -11.10
CA THR A 46 1.64 3.85 -11.12
C THR A 46 0.99 4.70 -10.03
N SER A 47 -0.32 4.58 -9.87
CA SER A 47 -1.06 5.26 -8.79
C SER A 47 -0.61 4.80 -7.40
N GLY A 48 -0.33 3.51 -7.23
CA GLY A 48 0.18 2.98 -5.96
C GLY A 48 1.54 3.55 -5.57
N PHE A 49 2.48 3.62 -6.52
CA PHE A 49 3.78 4.28 -6.29
C PHE A 49 3.64 5.79 -6.05
N THR A 50 2.69 6.44 -6.75
CA THR A 50 2.39 7.85 -6.52
C THR A 50 1.92 8.10 -5.09
N ALA A 51 1.01 7.26 -4.58
CA ALA A 51 0.53 7.36 -3.20
C ALA A 51 1.64 7.08 -2.18
N TYR A 52 2.49 6.06 -2.42
CA TYR A 52 3.67 5.78 -1.58
C TYR A 52 4.55 7.02 -1.45
N ASN A 53 5.01 7.57 -2.57
CA ASN A 53 5.90 8.72 -2.58
C ASN A 53 5.24 9.95 -1.92
N PHE A 54 3.95 10.18 -2.18
CA PHE A 54 3.22 11.27 -1.53
C PHE A 54 3.22 11.14 -0.01
N ILE A 55 2.89 9.96 0.53
CA ILE A 55 2.85 9.74 1.99
C ILE A 55 4.24 9.94 2.60
N LYS A 56 5.31 9.51 1.93
CA LYS A 56 6.70 9.68 2.39
C LYS A 56 7.13 11.16 2.46
N THR A 57 6.48 12.07 1.73
CA THR A 57 6.81 13.51 1.74
C THR A 57 6.05 14.31 2.80
N LEU A 58 5.11 13.70 3.52
CA LEU A 58 4.26 14.41 4.46
C LEU A 58 5.05 14.91 5.69
N PRO A 59 4.75 16.12 6.19
CA PRO A 59 5.46 16.71 7.34
C PRO A 59 5.02 16.13 8.69
N ILE A 60 4.03 15.25 8.71
CA ILE A 60 3.49 14.61 9.92
C ILE A 60 3.49 13.09 9.76
N PRO A 61 3.57 12.33 10.85
CA PRO A 61 3.56 10.88 10.79
C PRO A 61 2.22 10.32 10.31
N VAL A 62 2.30 9.26 9.50
CA VAL A 62 1.16 8.45 9.06
C VAL A 62 1.27 7.07 9.67
N TYR A 63 0.29 6.67 10.46
CA TYR A 63 0.18 5.32 11.00
C TYR A 63 -0.81 4.53 10.16
N CYS A 64 -0.32 3.47 9.49
CA CYS A 64 -1.14 2.63 8.63
C CYS A 64 -1.69 1.42 9.39
N PHE A 65 -2.97 1.16 9.19
CA PHE A 65 -3.68 0.01 9.77
C PHE A 65 -4.28 -0.83 8.65
N ASN A 66 -3.85 -2.09 8.54
CA ASN A 66 -4.56 -3.07 7.71
C ASN A 66 -5.80 -3.53 8.47
N ILE A 67 -6.97 -3.10 8.04
CA ILE A 67 -8.23 -3.42 8.73
C ILE A 67 -8.95 -4.64 8.15
N SER A 68 -8.50 -5.16 7.01
CA SER A 68 -9.04 -6.38 6.36
C SER A 68 -8.01 -6.96 5.39
N ASN A 69 -7.93 -6.43 4.17
CA ASN A 69 -7.02 -6.93 3.13
C ASN A 69 -6.11 -5.81 2.62
N ILE A 70 -4.86 -6.14 2.39
CA ILE A 70 -3.95 -5.32 1.59
C ILE A 70 -3.35 -6.23 0.52
N ASP A 71 -3.82 -6.04 -0.72
CA ASP A 71 -3.46 -6.90 -1.83
C ASP A 71 -2.64 -6.13 -2.87
N SER A 72 -1.66 -6.80 -3.49
CA SER A 72 -0.91 -6.29 -4.65
C SER A 72 -0.20 -4.95 -4.37
N ILE A 73 -0.35 -3.96 -5.26
CA ILE A 73 0.28 -2.63 -5.15
C ILE A 73 -0.18 -1.82 -3.93
N ALA A 74 -1.32 -2.16 -3.31
CA ALA A 74 -1.74 -1.51 -2.06
C ALA A 74 -0.74 -1.74 -0.91
N ASN A 75 0.10 -2.79 -1.00
CA ASN A 75 1.21 -2.99 -0.07
C ASN A 75 2.20 -1.81 -0.09
N ALA A 76 2.47 -1.20 -1.24
CA ALA A 76 3.32 -0.02 -1.30
C ALA A 76 2.73 1.15 -0.51
N ILE A 77 1.43 1.41 -0.64
CA ILE A 77 0.74 2.47 0.12
C ILE A 77 0.85 2.22 1.62
N PHE A 78 0.64 0.97 2.04
CA PHE A 78 0.74 0.57 3.45
C PHE A 78 2.16 0.72 4.00
N LEU A 79 3.16 0.32 3.21
CA LEU A 79 4.57 0.41 3.59
C LEU A 79 5.07 1.86 3.73
N ALA A 80 4.40 2.84 3.13
CA ALA A 80 4.73 4.26 3.30
C ALA A 80 4.49 4.77 4.73
N GLY A 81 3.73 4.03 5.55
CA GLY A 81 3.43 4.41 6.92
C GLY A 81 4.66 4.46 7.82
N THR A 82 4.73 5.52 8.66
CA THR A 82 5.76 5.66 9.70
C THR A 82 5.69 4.56 10.74
N LYS A 83 4.47 4.10 11.05
CA LYS A 83 4.18 2.88 11.81
C LYS A 83 3.07 2.10 11.12
N ARG A 84 3.11 0.79 11.28
CA ARG A 84 2.23 -0.12 10.56
C ARG A 84 1.69 -1.19 11.51
N PHE A 85 0.37 -1.37 11.49
CA PHE A 85 -0.35 -2.32 12.31
C PHE A 85 -1.36 -3.10 11.46
N ALA A 86 -1.80 -4.24 11.96
CA ALA A 86 -2.86 -5.02 11.32
C ALA A 86 -3.86 -5.52 12.38
N ASN A 87 -5.14 -5.52 12.03
CA ASN A 87 -6.17 -6.19 12.83
C ASN A 87 -5.93 -7.71 12.82
N HIS A 88 -6.42 -8.44 13.84
CA HIS A 88 -6.21 -9.89 13.98
C HIS A 88 -6.69 -10.70 12.76
N GLY A 89 -7.79 -10.30 12.14
CA GLY A 89 -8.36 -11.00 10.98
C GLY A 89 -7.83 -10.50 9.62
N ALA A 90 -6.84 -9.62 9.63
CA ALA A 90 -6.31 -9.02 8.40
C ALA A 90 -5.40 -9.98 7.62
N ARG A 91 -5.18 -9.67 6.33
CA ARG A 91 -4.21 -10.41 5.49
C ARG A 91 -3.46 -9.46 4.56
N PHE A 92 -2.35 -9.94 4.06
CA PHE A 92 -1.59 -9.32 2.97
C PHE A 92 -1.46 -10.31 1.83
N LEU A 93 -1.75 -9.89 0.60
CA LEU A 93 -1.53 -10.70 -0.60
C LEU A 93 -0.41 -10.06 -1.43
N LEU A 94 0.64 -10.81 -1.62
CA LEU A 94 1.76 -10.50 -2.52
C LEU A 94 1.61 -11.37 -3.76
N HIS A 95 1.54 -10.78 -4.95
CA HIS A 95 1.46 -11.53 -6.20
C HIS A 95 2.12 -10.77 -7.35
N PRO A 96 2.51 -11.46 -8.44
CA PRO A 96 3.11 -10.81 -9.60
C PRO A 96 2.19 -9.78 -10.21
N PHE A 97 2.76 -8.72 -10.77
CA PHE A 97 2.02 -7.78 -11.59
C PHE A 97 1.48 -8.46 -12.85
N GLN A 98 0.32 -8.02 -13.28
CA GLN A 98 -0.34 -8.55 -14.46
C GLN A 98 -0.54 -7.44 -15.49
N TRP A 99 -0.30 -7.75 -16.75
CA TRP A 99 -0.70 -6.90 -17.85
C TRP A 99 -2.03 -7.35 -18.40
N ASN A 100 -2.98 -6.44 -18.50
CA ASN A 100 -4.28 -6.74 -19.08
C ASN A 100 -4.31 -6.38 -20.57
N PHE A 101 -4.37 -7.36 -21.42
CA PHE A 101 -4.36 -7.22 -22.89
C PHE A 101 -5.74 -6.85 -23.46
N GLY A 102 -6.56 -6.05 -22.81
CA GLY A 102 -7.92 -5.72 -23.20
C GLY A 102 -8.12 -5.48 -24.70
N GLY A 103 -8.65 -6.47 -25.40
CA GLY A 103 -9.12 -6.36 -26.78
C GLY A 103 -8.07 -6.27 -27.89
N MET A 104 -6.77 -6.47 -27.62
CA MET A 104 -5.73 -6.45 -28.66
C MET A 104 -5.69 -7.75 -29.44
N GLN A 105 -5.77 -7.65 -30.78
CA GLN A 105 -5.74 -8.82 -31.67
C GLN A 105 -4.32 -9.23 -32.09
N SER A 106 -3.37 -8.31 -32.08
CA SER A 106 -1.95 -8.60 -32.40
C SER A 106 -1.03 -7.60 -31.71
N VAL A 107 0.15 -8.08 -31.30
CA VAL A 107 1.21 -7.26 -30.70
C VAL A 107 2.52 -7.68 -31.32
N ASP A 108 3.34 -6.71 -31.74
CA ASP A 108 4.67 -6.97 -32.26
C ASP A 108 5.67 -7.31 -31.14
N HIS A 109 6.81 -7.85 -31.55
CA HIS A 109 7.85 -8.34 -30.65
C HIS A 109 8.48 -7.23 -29.79
N GLU A 110 8.68 -6.03 -30.33
CA GLU A 110 9.29 -4.93 -29.57
C GLU A 110 8.32 -4.42 -28.51
N ARG A 111 7.04 -4.35 -28.82
CA ARG A 111 6.01 -3.96 -27.84
C ARG A 111 5.88 -4.97 -26.71
N MET A 112 6.01 -6.27 -27.00
CA MET A 112 6.06 -7.30 -25.96
C MET A 112 7.26 -7.11 -25.03
N ARG A 113 8.44 -6.82 -25.58
CA ARG A 113 9.65 -6.56 -24.80
C ARG A 113 9.51 -5.33 -23.91
N GLU A 114 8.94 -4.25 -24.43
CA GLU A 114 8.65 -3.04 -23.66
C GLU A 114 7.77 -3.35 -22.45
N TRP A 115 6.71 -4.11 -22.63
CA TRP A 115 5.81 -4.48 -21.52
C TRP A 115 6.49 -5.37 -20.47
N VAL A 116 7.23 -6.37 -20.91
CA VAL A 116 7.99 -7.23 -19.98
C VAL A 116 8.98 -6.39 -19.19
N SER A 117 9.75 -5.54 -19.86
CA SER A 117 10.72 -4.65 -19.21
C SER A 117 10.06 -3.68 -18.21
N SER A 118 8.87 -3.17 -18.54
CA SER A 118 8.10 -2.31 -17.64
C SER A 118 7.64 -3.05 -16.39
N LEU A 119 7.12 -4.27 -16.54
CA LEU A 119 6.70 -5.10 -15.41
C LEU A 119 7.89 -5.49 -14.51
N ASP A 120 9.02 -5.85 -15.11
CA ASP A 120 10.25 -6.17 -14.36
C ASP A 120 10.73 -4.95 -13.57
N HIS A 121 10.74 -3.77 -14.18
CA HIS A 121 11.12 -2.54 -13.51
C HIS A 121 10.19 -2.19 -12.34
N ASP A 122 8.88 -2.31 -12.53
CA ASP A 122 7.91 -2.06 -11.46
C ASP A 122 8.02 -3.10 -10.33
N LEU A 123 8.32 -4.36 -10.65
CA LEU A 123 8.61 -5.39 -9.66
C LEU A 123 9.87 -5.03 -8.86
N ASP A 124 10.94 -4.60 -9.52
CA ASP A 124 12.18 -4.16 -8.86
C ASP A 124 11.92 -3.01 -7.90
N ARG A 125 11.13 -2.02 -8.31
CA ARG A 125 10.72 -0.90 -7.45
C ARG A 125 9.95 -1.37 -6.22
N LEU A 126 8.99 -2.27 -6.41
CA LEU A 126 8.21 -2.79 -5.28
C LEU A 126 9.08 -3.59 -4.31
N VAL A 127 9.96 -4.46 -4.82
CA VAL A 127 10.93 -5.22 -4.00
C VAL A 127 11.86 -4.28 -3.23
N SER A 128 12.31 -3.19 -3.85
CA SER A 128 13.13 -2.16 -3.19
C SER A 128 12.38 -1.53 -2.01
N ILE A 129 11.12 -1.15 -2.20
CA ILE A 129 10.26 -0.62 -1.13
C ILE A 129 10.14 -1.61 0.03
N PHE A 130 9.85 -2.89 -0.27
CA PHE A 130 9.78 -3.92 0.78
C PHE A 130 11.11 -4.02 1.55
N ASN A 131 12.24 -4.08 0.86
CA ASN A 131 13.55 -4.17 1.50
C ASN A 131 13.84 -2.94 2.39
N GLU A 132 13.57 -1.73 1.90
CA GLU A 132 13.83 -0.49 2.62
C GLU A 132 12.94 -0.35 3.87
N GLU A 133 11.67 -0.66 3.74
CA GLU A 133 10.68 -0.44 4.82
C GLU A 133 10.63 -1.58 5.85
N THR A 134 11.30 -2.71 5.59
CA THR A 134 11.34 -3.86 6.52
C THR A 134 12.74 -4.14 7.09
N VAL A 135 13.68 -3.24 6.87
CA VAL A 135 15.08 -3.40 7.33
C VAL A 135 15.20 -3.63 8.84
N SER A 136 14.25 -3.10 9.61
CA SER A 136 14.20 -3.26 11.07
C SER A 136 13.94 -4.70 11.53
N ALA A 137 13.49 -5.59 10.64
CA ALA A 137 13.31 -7.01 10.97
C ALA A 137 14.63 -7.73 11.31
N GLY A 138 15.77 -7.17 10.88
CA GLY A 138 17.10 -7.70 11.23
C GLY A 138 17.50 -9.02 10.53
N HIS A 139 16.72 -9.46 9.55
CA HIS A 139 17.00 -10.65 8.74
C HIS A 139 16.65 -10.41 7.27
N PHE A 140 17.28 -11.17 6.39
CA PHE A 140 16.99 -11.15 4.96
C PHE A 140 15.68 -11.85 4.66
N THR A 141 14.84 -11.21 3.84
CA THR A 141 13.60 -11.80 3.28
C THR A 141 13.66 -11.69 1.76
N ASP A 142 13.47 -12.80 1.06
CA ASP A 142 13.35 -12.79 -0.39
C ASP A 142 11.93 -12.36 -0.82
N TRP A 143 11.72 -11.04 -0.82
CA TRP A 143 10.43 -10.45 -1.22
C TRP A 143 10.07 -10.76 -2.67
N ARG A 144 11.08 -10.85 -3.55
CA ARG A 144 10.86 -11.21 -4.96
C ARG A 144 10.24 -12.61 -5.08
N GLU A 145 10.76 -13.57 -4.34
CA GLU A 145 10.23 -14.94 -4.34
C GLU A 145 8.83 -15.00 -3.73
N LEU A 146 8.56 -14.27 -2.65
CA LEU A 146 7.21 -14.22 -2.05
C LEU A 146 6.18 -13.62 -3.00
N ILE A 147 6.55 -12.58 -3.76
CA ILE A 147 5.68 -11.99 -4.79
C ILE A 147 5.49 -12.99 -5.93
N ARG A 148 6.57 -13.58 -6.45
CA ARG A 148 6.54 -14.53 -7.58
C ARG A 148 5.65 -15.73 -7.29
N THR A 149 5.63 -16.23 -6.07
CA THR A 149 4.87 -17.42 -5.64
C THR A 149 3.45 -17.11 -5.15
N SER A 150 3.01 -15.85 -5.23
CA SER A 150 1.68 -15.40 -4.78
C SER A 150 1.40 -15.74 -3.31
N SER A 151 2.16 -15.14 -2.42
CA SER A 151 2.09 -15.43 -0.99
C SER A 151 0.99 -14.66 -0.28
N ILE A 152 0.27 -15.37 0.61
CA ILE A 152 -0.66 -14.76 1.56
C ILE A 152 0.00 -14.77 2.95
N LEU A 153 0.04 -13.60 3.59
CA LEU A 153 0.59 -13.43 4.92
C LEU A 153 -0.53 -13.06 5.90
N ASN A 154 -0.62 -13.81 7.01
CA ASN A 154 -1.41 -13.39 8.15
C ASN A 154 -0.64 -12.34 8.99
N PRO A 155 -1.27 -11.69 9.97
CA PRO A 155 -0.61 -10.65 10.77
C PRO A 155 0.63 -11.14 11.53
N GLU A 156 0.63 -12.38 12.03
CA GLU A 156 1.75 -12.97 12.76
C GLU A 156 2.98 -13.12 11.84
N ARG A 157 2.76 -13.63 10.63
CA ARG A 157 3.82 -13.75 9.63
C ARG A 157 4.29 -12.39 9.15
N ALA A 158 3.38 -11.43 8.96
CA ALA A 158 3.70 -10.06 8.59
C ALA A 158 4.57 -9.38 9.64
N ALA A 159 4.28 -9.58 10.93
CA ALA A 159 5.11 -9.08 12.04
C ALA A 159 6.51 -9.72 12.04
N THR A 160 6.60 -11.03 11.87
CA THR A 160 7.88 -11.74 11.77
C THR A 160 8.75 -11.20 10.63
N LEU A 161 8.14 -10.84 9.51
CA LEU A 161 8.84 -10.31 8.34
C LEU A 161 9.09 -8.78 8.39
N GLY A 162 8.69 -8.10 9.46
CA GLY A 162 8.88 -6.67 9.64
C GLY A 162 7.93 -5.78 8.84
N LEU A 163 6.87 -6.35 8.26
CA LEU A 163 5.84 -5.58 7.56
C LEU A 163 5.05 -4.69 8.53
N ILE A 164 4.82 -5.17 9.75
CA ILE A 164 4.09 -4.47 10.81
C ILE A 164 4.88 -4.50 12.11
N GLU A 165 4.70 -3.49 12.95
CA GLU A 165 5.25 -3.44 14.30
C GLU A 165 4.46 -4.31 15.29
N GLY A 166 3.20 -4.60 14.97
CA GLY A 166 2.38 -5.42 15.84
C GLY A 166 0.95 -5.61 15.35
N ILE A 167 0.25 -6.54 15.98
CA ILE A 167 -1.17 -6.79 15.75
C ILE A 167 -1.94 -5.88 16.69
N GLN A 168 -2.72 -4.97 16.10
CA GLN A 168 -3.50 -3.98 16.85
C GLN A 168 -4.75 -3.63 16.07
N GLU A 169 -5.90 -3.68 16.74
CA GLU A 169 -7.17 -3.26 16.17
C GLU A 169 -7.17 -1.75 15.89
N ALA A 170 -7.58 -1.41 14.68
CA ALA A 170 -7.76 -0.02 14.28
C ALA A 170 -8.90 0.62 15.07
N SER A 171 -8.73 1.90 15.42
CA SER A 171 -9.76 2.65 16.14
C SER A 171 -9.87 4.08 15.61
N ILE A 172 -11.07 4.63 15.64
CA ILE A 172 -11.32 6.05 15.36
C ILE A 172 -11.13 6.80 16.69
N VAL A 173 -10.08 7.62 16.76
CA VAL A 173 -9.76 8.37 17.98
C VAL A 173 -10.64 9.60 18.12
N GLU A 174 -10.86 10.34 17.04
CA GLU A 174 -11.64 11.56 16.98
C GLU A 174 -12.71 11.46 15.89
N PRO A 175 -13.98 11.14 16.24
CA PRO A 175 -15.02 10.87 15.23
C PRO A 175 -15.29 12.05 14.28
N ASN A 176 -15.13 13.28 14.73
CA ASN A 176 -15.34 14.49 13.92
C ASN A 176 -14.17 14.81 12.96
N ALA A 177 -13.04 14.08 13.10
CA ALA A 177 -11.84 14.23 12.27
C ALA A 177 -11.64 12.95 11.41
N THR A 178 -12.68 12.53 10.74
CA THR A 178 -12.71 11.28 9.95
C THR A 178 -13.04 11.56 8.49
N TRP A 179 -12.26 10.96 7.59
CA TRP A 179 -12.31 11.16 6.15
C TRP A 179 -12.51 9.82 5.44
N TRP A 180 -13.36 9.81 4.43
CA TRP A 180 -13.68 8.58 3.70
C TRP A 180 -13.33 8.72 2.22
N ILE A 181 -12.72 7.67 1.67
CA ILE A 181 -12.52 7.52 0.24
C ILE A 181 -13.38 6.35 -0.19
N ASN A 182 -14.43 6.66 -0.90
CA ASN A 182 -15.41 5.71 -1.41
C ASN A 182 -15.24 5.54 -2.93
N CYS A 183 -15.51 4.33 -3.43
CA CYS A 183 -15.54 4.00 -4.85
C CYS A 183 -16.94 4.19 -5.42
#